data_9292f5bde0a93b4c6d0b814d7364361d
#
_entry.id   9292f5bde0a93b4c6d0b814d7364361d
#
_cell.length_a   1.000
_cell.length_b   1.000
_cell.length_c   1.000
_cell.angle_alpha   90.00
_cell.angle_beta   90.00
_cell.angle_gamma   90.00
#
_symmetry.space_group_name_H-M   'P 1'
#
loop_
_entity.id
_entity.type
_entity.pdbx_description
1 polymer ?
#
loop_
_entity_poly.entity_id
_entity_poly.type
_entity_poly.pdbx_seq_one_letter_code
_entity_poly.pdbx_strand_id
1 'polypeptide(L)'
;MHLQSLLLTHDTEVTRVLRPALEKLSIDLEICVETEAEKRLSADRYDAVIVDCDDLQSGLQVLHGLRQTPGNKRSIAFALLNGTTTTTKAFQCGANFVLQKPISLLNATRCFSAALGLMERERRRYFRHPVEINVGIAFPDGAQRSVIATNISEGGMAICLEDPFPNHKSLTATFALPGERTPIAATAELAWTSDIRAGLRFLQIPASSREQLDCWLQQQIVKS
;
A
#
# COMPACT_ATOMS: atom_id res chain seq x y z
N MET A 1 2.35 -9.75 -11.27
CA MET A 1 3.09 -8.57 -10.73
C MET A 1 3.60 -8.91 -9.34
N HIS A 2 4.93 -8.86 -9.11
CA HIS A 2 5.57 -9.25 -7.85
C HIS A 2 5.47 -8.13 -6.80
N LEU A 3 5.45 -8.49 -5.52
CA LEU A 3 5.61 -7.52 -4.43
C LEU A 3 7.00 -6.91 -4.50
N GLN A 4 7.13 -5.64 -4.13
CA GLN A 4 8.41 -4.91 -4.18
C GLN A 4 8.95 -4.70 -2.78
N SER A 5 10.20 -5.07 -2.55
CA SER A 5 10.87 -4.83 -1.27
C SER A 5 12.17 -4.05 -1.43
N LEU A 6 12.45 -3.17 -0.48
CA LEU A 6 13.69 -2.41 -0.36
C LEU A 6 14.48 -2.93 0.84
N LEU A 7 15.73 -3.31 0.64
CA LEU A 7 16.67 -3.70 1.69
C LEU A 7 17.76 -2.64 1.85
N LEU A 8 17.88 -2.15 3.07
CA LEU A 8 18.92 -1.22 3.50
C LEU A 8 19.89 -1.99 4.41
N THR A 9 21.06 -2.33 3.88
CA THR A 9 22.13 -3.03 4.62
C THR A 9 23.48 -2.82 3.92
N HIS A 10 24.55 -2.90 4.68
CA HIS A 10 25.92 -3.03 4.16
C HIS A 10 26.42 -4.49 4.23
N ASP A 11 25.65 -5.36 4.89
CA ASP A 11 26.02 -6.77 5.13
C ASP A 11 25.64 -7.64 3.92
N THR A 12 26.66 -8.15 3.22
CA THR A 12 26.49 -9.04 2.07
C THR A 12 25.90 -10.40 2.46
N GLU A 13 26.16 -10.88 3.69
CA GLU A 13 25.58 -12.13 4.19
C GLU A 13 24.07 -12.02 4.39
N VAL A 14 23.60 -10.88 4.88
CA VAL A 14 22.17 -10.59 4.96
C VAL A 14 21.54 -10.67 3.58
N THR A 15 22.13 -10.02 2.59
CA THR A 15 21.64 -10.06 1.20
C THR A 15 21.60 -11.49 0.66
N ARG A 16 22.65 -12.27 0.88
CA ARG A 16 22.75 -13.66 0.43
C ARG A 16 21.66 -14.57 0.99
N VAL A 17 21.22 -14.31 2.23
CA VAL A 17 20.18 -15.07 2.89
C VAL A 17 18.77 -14.58 2.53
N LEU A 18 18.57 -13.27 2.47
CA LEU A 18 17.23 -12.69 2.26
C LEU A 18 16.75 -12.82 0.81
N ARG A 19 17.65 -12.67 -0.17
CA ARG A 19 17.28 -12.75 -1.60
C ARG A 19 16.52 -14.04 -1.94
N PRO A 20 17.05 -15.27 -1.69
CA PRO A 20 16.33 -16.49 -2.02
C PRO A 20 15.06 -16.68 -1.17
N ALA A 21 15.00 -16.12 0.06
CA ALA A 21 13.80 -16.18 0.88
C ALA A 21 12.66 -15.37 0.28
N LEU A 22 12.96 -14.20 -0.27
CA LEU A 22 12.00 -13.30 -0.90
C LEU A 22 11.58 -13.80 -2.29
N GLU A 23 12.54 -14.23 -3.11
CA GLU A 23 12.29 -14.83 -4.44
C GLU A 23 11.31 -16.00 -4.37
N LYS A 24 11.47 -16.88 -3.37
CA LYS A 24 10.56 -18.00 -3.13
C LYS A 24 9.11 -17.58 -2.89
N LEU A 25 8.90 -16.35 -2.42
CA LEU A 25 7.60 -15.76 -2.15
C LEU A 25 7.14 -14.78 -3.25
N SER A 26 7.84 -14.74 -4.38
CA SER A 26 7.59 -13.81 -5.50
C SER A 26 7.63 -12.34 -5.05
N ILE A 27 8.61 -12.01 -4.18
CA ILE A 27 8.90 -10.66 -3.72
C ILE A 27 10.22 -10.22 -4.34
N ASP A 28 10.18 -9.19 -5.18
CA ASP A 28 11.37 -8.61 -5.78
C ASP A 28 12.17 -7.83 -4.74
N LEU A 29 13.50 -7.93 -4.80
CA LEU A 29 14.40 -7.30 -3.85
C LEU A 29 15.27 -6.24 -4.53
N GLU A 30 15.05 -4.98 -4.17
CA GLU A 30 15.95 -3.89 -4.43
C GLU A 30 16.85 -3.66 -3.21
N ILE A 31 18.14 -3.38 -3.45
CA ILE A 31 19.11 -3.08 -2.38
C ILE A 31 19.50 -1.62 -2.51
N CYS A 32 19.53 -0.93 -1.40
CA CYS A 32 19.85 0.49 -1.34
C CYS A 32 20.89 0.75 -0.24
N VAL A 33 21.79 1.67 -0.50
CA VAL A 33 22.71 2.19 0.52
C VAL A 33 22.02 3.26 1.37
N GLU A 34 22.46 3.41 2.60
CA GLU A 34 21.86 4.31 3.59
C GLU A 34 21.70 5.75 3.07
N THR A 35 22.67 6.27 2.37
CA THR A 35 22.69 7.64 1.82
C THR A 35 21.62 7.91 0.77
N GLU A 36 21.10 6.89 0.12
CA GLU A 36 20.05 6.99 -0.90
C GLU A 36 18.65 6.65 -0.37
N ALA A 37 18.56 6.17 0.87
CA ALA A 37 17.32 5.65 1.45
C ALA A 37 16.17 6.65 1.40
N GLU A 38 16.39 7.89 1.84
CA GLU A 38 15.37 8.93 1.87
C GLU A 38 14.88 9.29 0.46
N LYS A 39 15.80 9.41 -0.51
CA LYS A 39 15.47 9.69 -1.90
C LYS A 39 14.63 8.56 -2.50
N ARG A 40 15.03 7.30 -2.30
CA ARG A 40 14.30 6.13 -2.79
C ARG A 40 12.91 6.02 -2.17
N LEU A 41 12.81 6.12 -0.84
CA LEU A 41 11.52 6.06 -0.14
C LEU A 41 10.58 7.22 -0.47
N SER A 42 11.11 8.35 -0.92
CA SER A 42 10.31 9.50 -1.36
C SER A 42 9.84 9.37 -2.82
N ALA A 43 10.68 8.78 -3.69
CA ALA A 43 10.39 8.62 -5.11
C ALA A 43 9.54 7.39 -5.39
N ASP A 44 9.85 6.26 -4.76
CA ASP A 44 9.28 4.96 -5.05
C ASP A 44 8.49 4.43 -3.86
N ARG A 45 7.61 3.49 -4.16
CA ARG A 45 6.82 2.81 -3.16
C ARG A 45 7.15 1.33 -3.09
N TYR A 46 7.27 0.83 -1.86
CA TYR A 46 7.58 -0.56 -1.56
C TYR A 46 6.49 -1.21 -0.72
N ASP A 47 6.22 -2.49 -0.96
CA ASP A 47 5.31 -3.30 -0.14
C ASP A 47 5.98 -3.69 1.18
N ALA A 48 7.31 -3.88 1.14
CA ALA A 48 8.14 -4.13 2.31
C ALA A 48 9.39 -3.23 2.32
N VAL A 49 9.80 -2.80 3.51
CA VAL A 49 11.09 -2.11 3.73
C VAL A 49 11.82 -2.85 4.84
N ILE A 50 13.03 -3.32 4.54
CA ILE A 50 13.86 -4.12 5.43
C ILE A 50 15.07 -3.27 5.80
N VAL A 51 15.24 -2.99 7.08
CA VAL A 51 16.27 -2.09 7.59
C VAL A 51 17.20 -2.81 8.54
N ASP A 52 18.48 -2.79 8.24
CA ASP A 52 19.53 -3.30 9.10
C ASP A 52 19.87 -2.28 10.18
N CYS A 53 19.16 -2.35 11.32
CA CYS A 53 19.13 -1.27 12.28
C CYS A 53 20.41 -1.13 13.10
N ASP A 54 21.17 -2.20 13.25
CA ASP A 54 22.36 -2.19 14.11
C ASP A 54 23.66 -2.00 13.31
N ASP A 55 23.65 -2.23 11.99
CA ASP A 55 24.79 -2.05 11.11
C ASP A 55 24.77 -0.70 10.37
N LEU A 56 23.61 -0.05 10.32
CA LEU A 56 23.45 1.28 9.76
C LEU A 56 23.50 2.35 10.88
N GLN A 57 24.17 3.46 10.63
CA GLN A 57 24.24 4.55 11.60
C GLN A 57 22.89 5.18 11.90
N SER A 58 22.01 5.25 10.89
CA SER A 58 20.68 5.85 10.99
C SER A 58 19.52 4.83 10.86
N GLY A 59 19.76 3.53 11.03
CA GLY A 59 18.76 2.50 10.77
C GLY A 59 17.44 2.70 11.52
N LEU A 60 17.48 3.04 12.81
CA LEU A 60 16.25 3.35 13.58
C LEU A 60 15.58 4.65 13.12
N GLN A 61 16.34 5.63 12.65
CA GLN A 61 15.80 6.89 12.13
C GLN A 61 15.08 6.64 10.80
N VAL A 62 15.62 5.77 9.94
CA VAL A 62 14.96 5.35 8.70
C VAL A 62 13.63 4.68 9.00
N LEU A 63 13.56 3.76 9.97
CA LEU A 63 12.29 3.14 10.38
C LEU A 63 11.28 4.18 10.87
N HIS A 64 11.71 5.14 11.67
CA HIS A 64 10.84 6.20 12.16
C HIS A 64 10.37 7.12 11.02
N GLY A 65 11.28 7.56 10.14
CA GLY A 65 11.00 8.40 8.98
C GLY A 65 10.06 7.71 7.98
N LEU A 66 10.17 6.39 7.83
CA LEU A 66 9.28 5.59 6.98
C LEU A 66 7.80 5.83 7.31
N ARG A 67 7.46 5.96 8.60
CA ARG A 67 6.08 6.18 9.05
C ARG A 67 5.56 7.58 8.74
N GLN A 68 6.44 8.51 8.42
CA GLN A 68 6.10 9.89 8.04
C GLN A 68 6.10 10.10 6.52
N THR A 69 6.73 9.20 5.76
CA THR A 69 6.80 9.27 4.30
C THR A 69 5.45 8.89 3.67
N PRO A 70 4.74 9.79 2.98
CA PRO A 70 3.36 9.54 2.51
C PRO A 70 3.21 8.26 1.67
N GLY A 71 4.16 7.98 0.78
CA GLY A 71 4.16 6.79 -0.09
C GLY A 71 4.36 5.48 0.67
N ASN A 72 5.21 5.48 1.69
CA ASN A 72 5.70 4.27 2.36
C ASN A 72 5.28 4.13 3.82
N LYS A 73 4.49 5.06 4.39
CA LYS A 73 4.07 5.02 5.81
C LYS A 73 3.36 3.73 6.24
N ARG A 74 2.82 2.97 5.29
CA ARG A 74 2.12 1.70 5.54
C ARG A 74 2.85 0.49 4.99
N SER A 75 4.02 0.67 4.36
CA SER A 75 4.89 -0.46 3.96
C SER A 75 5.18 -1.35 5.16
N ILE A 76 5.23 -2.64 4.96
CA ILE A 76 5.56 -3.57 6.04
C ILE A 76 7.05 -3.45 6.33
N ALA A 77 7.38 -2.95 7.53
CA ALA A 77 8.75 -2.69 7.94
C ALA A 77 9.33 -3.85 8.74
N PHE A 78 10.50 -4.29 8.33
CA PHE A 78 11.29 -5.33 9.00
C PHE A 78 12.56 -4.70 9.57
N ALA A 79 12.83 -4.94 10.84
CA ALA A 79 14.09 -4.56 11.47
C ALA A 79 15.00 -5.79 11.58
N LEU A 80 16.25 -5.67 11.10
CA LEU A 80 17.29 -6.65 11.33
C LEU A 80 18.14 -6.17 12.51
N LEU A 81 18.32 -7.02 13.52
CA LEU A 81 19.00 -6.70 14.77
C LEU A 81 20.12 -7.68 15.03
N ASN A 82 21.25 -7.20 15.58
CA ASN A 82 22.36 -8.04 16.03
C ASN A 82 22.49 -8.11 17.58
N GLY A 83 21.53 -7.50 18.29
CA GLY A 83 21.49 -7.47 19.75
C GLY A 83 21.86 -6.11 20.36
N THR A 84 22.34 -5.15 19.58
CA THR A 84 22.60 -3.78 20.07
C THR A 84 21.29 -3.05 20.32
N THR A 85 20.36 -3.13 19.38
CA THR A 85 19.01 -2.58 19.52
C THR A 85 18.04 -3.63 20.06
N THR A 86 17.22 -3.24 21.03
CA THR A 86 16.17 -4.12 21.57
C THR A 86 14.99 -4.22 20.62
N THR A 87 14.32 -5.39 20.58
CA THR A 87 13.09 -5.61 19.82
C THR A 87 12.02 -4.58 20.15
N THR A 88 11.85 -4.23 21.43
CA THR A 88 10.90 -3.20 21.86
C THR A 88 11.19 -1.85 21.20
N LYS A 89 12.47 -1.46 21.14
CA LYS A 89 12.89 -0.19 20.51
C LYS A 89 12.59 -0.20 19.00
N ALA A 90 12.88 -1.30 18.31
CA ALA A 90 12.57 -1.43 16.89
C ALA A 90 11.06 -1.27 16.61
N PHE A 91 10.18 -1.90 17.41
CA PHE A 91 8.74 -1.73 17.29
C PHE A 91 8.29 -0.28 17.57
N GLN A 92 8.85 0.36 18.60
CA GLN A 92 8.56 1.78 18.89
C GLN A 92 8.97 2.71 17.74
N CYS A 93 10.03 2.37 17.00
CA CYS A 93 10.46 3.09 15.82
C CYS A 93 9.65 2.74 14.55
N GLY A 94 8.70 1.82 14.64
CA GLY A 94 7.78 1.55 13.55
C GLY A 94 8.00 0.22 12.81
N ALA A 95 8.88 -0.67 13.27
CA ALA A 95 8.97 -2.02 12.71
C ALA A 95 7.64 -2.77 12.91
N ASN A 96 7.28 -3.63 11.95
CA ASN A 96 6.17 -4.58 12.05
C ASN A 96 6.69 -5.97 12.42
N PHE A 97 7.90 -6.30 11.97
CA PHE A 97 8.58 -7.56 12.21
C PHE A 97 10.04 -7.33 12.58
N VAL A 98 10.61 -8.27 13.31
CA VAL A 98 12.03 -8.25 13.70
C VAL A 98 12.65 -9.59 13.32
N LEU A 99 13.84 -9.53 12.72
CA LEU A 99 14.71 -10.67 12.46
C LEU A 99 16.03 -10.47 13.23
N GLN A 100 16.38 -11.45 14.06
CA GLN A 100 17.64 -11.45 14.80
C GLN A 100 18.76 -12.07 13.96
N LYS A 101 19.92 -11.42 13.91
CA LYS A 101 21.14 -11.98 13.32
C LYS A 101 21.81 -12.96 14.30
N PRO A 102 22.41 -14.04 13.79
CA PRO A 102 22.53 -14.41 12.38
C PRO A 102 21.21 -14.92 11.79
N ILE A 103 20.85 -14.43 10.61
CA ILE A 103 19.59 -14.75 9.95
C ILE A 103 19.76 -16.08 9.18
N SER A 104 18.93 -17.08 9.49
CA SER A 104 18.85 -18.30 8.68
C SER A 104 17.80 -18.16 7.58
N LEU A 105 18.01 -18.85 6.45
CA LEU A 105 17.02 -18.89 5.35
C LEU A 105 15.64 -19.33 5.84
N LEU A 106 15.57 -20.30 6.77
CA LEU A 106 14.33 -20.80 7.34
C LEU A 106 13.59 -19.69 8.11
N ASN A 107 14.31 -18.98 8.99
CA ASN A 107 13.71 -17.90 9.78
C ASN A 107 13.27 -16.74 8.91
N ALA A 108 14.07 -16.35 7.92
CA ALA A 108 13.71 -15.32 6.94
C ALA A 108 12.43 -15.72 6.17
N THR A 109 12.38 -16.94 5.59
CA THR A 109 11.22 -17.42 4.85
C THR A 109 9.97 -17.44 5.72
N ARG A 110 10.05 -17.93 6.97
CA ARG A 110 8.90 -17.94 7.91
C ARG A 110 8.41 -16.54 8.24
N CYS A 111 9.31 -15.61 8.49
CA CYS A 111 8.98 -14.22 8.82
C CYS A 111 8.28 -13.53 7.64
N PHE A 112 8.83 -13.63 6.42
CA PHE A 112 8.22 -13.05 5.23
C PHE A 112 6.90 -13.74 4.86
N SER A 113 6.79 -15.05 5.01
CA SER A 113 5.52 -15.76 4.79
C SER A 113 4.42 -15.29 5.74
N ALA A 114 4.75 -15.06 7.02
CA ALA A 114 3.80 -14.51 7.98
C ALA A 114 3.36 -13.09 7.64
N ALA A 115 4.22 -12.30 7.00
CA ALA A 115 3.93 -10.92 6.60
C ALA A 115 3.25 -10.81 5.23
N LEU A 116 3.26 -11.87 4.40
CA LEU A 116 2.82 -11.84 3.01
C LEU A 116 1.39 -11.30 2.87
N GLY A 117 0.45 -11.85 3.63
CA GLY A 117 -0.95 -11.40 3.60
C GLY A 117 -1.14 -9.93 4.01
N LEU A 118 -0.27 -9.39 4.88
CA LEU A 118 -0.28 -7.97 5.24
C LEU A 118 0.25 -7.10 4.09
N MET A 119 1.36 -7.49 3.45
CA MET A 119 1.91 -6.81 2.28
C MET A 119 0.89 -6.74 1.14
N GLU A 120 0.26 -7.87 0.81
CA GLU A 120 -0.78 -7.94 -0.21
C GLU A 120 -1.99 -7.07 0.14
N ARG A 121 -2.43 -7.07 1.41
CA ARG A 121 -3.53 -6.23 1.89
C ARG A 121 -3.22 -4.74 1.76
N GLU A 122 -2.05 -4.31 2.21
CA GLU A 122 -1.66 -2.90 2.09
C GLU A 122 -1.47 -2.49 0.64
N ARG A 123 -0.94 -3.37 -0.21
CA ARG A 123 -0.86 -3.14 -1.65
C ARG A 123 -2.23 -2.90 -2.28
N ARG A 124 -3.23 -3.76 -2.02
CA ARG A 124 -4.60 -3.61 -2.55
C ARG A 124 -5.20 -2.25 -2.20
N ARG A 125 -4.96 -1.73 -1.01
CA ARG A 125 -5.45 -0.41 -0.58
C ARG A 125 -4.92 0.75 -1.42
N TYR A 126 -3.75 0.60 -2.02
CA TYR A 126 -3.10 1.65 -2.80
C TYR A 126 -3.04 1.39 -4.29
N PHE A 127 -3.21 0.12 -4.68
CA PHE A 127 -3.28 -0.21 -6.09
C PHE A 127 -4.50 0.47 -6.70
N ARG A 128 -4.24 1.32 -7.69
CA ARG A 128 -5.29 2.01 -8.42
C ARG A 128 -5.35 1.44 -9.82
N HIS A 129 -6.39 0.66 -10.09
CA HIS A 129 -6.61 0.10 -11.42
C HIS A 129 -7.23 1.16 -12.33
N PRO A 130 -6.65 1.45 -13.52
CA PRO A 130 -7.27 2.32 -14.50
C PRO A 130 -8.62 1.74 -14.92
N VAL A 131 -9.64 2.57 -14.93
CA VAL A 131 -10.99 2.23 -15.39
C VAL A 131 -11.59 3.41 -16.12
N GLU A 132 -12.60 3.15 -16.96
CA GLU A 132 -13.47 4.17 -17.52
C GLU A 132 -14.90 3.70 -17.30
N ILE A 133 -15.49 4.08 -16.17
CA ILE A 133 -16.83 3.67 -15.75
C ILE A 133 -17.67 4.87 -15.33
N ASN A 134 -18.96 4.81 -15.66
CA ASN A 134 -19.93 5.79 -15.18
C ASN A 134 -20.22 5.60 -13.70
N VAL A 135 -20.24 6.70 -12.95
CA VAL A 135 -20.53 6.75 -11.52
C VAL A 135 -21.64 7.75 -11.27
N GLY A 136 -22.76 7.26 -10.73
CA GLY A 136 -23.83 8.10 -10.22
C GLY A 136 -23.45 8.63 -8.84
N ILE A 137 -23.46 9.93 -8.66
CA ILE A 137 -23.21 10.60 -7.38
C ILE A 137 -24.54 11.17 -6.87
N ALA A 138 -24.93 10.76 -5.67
CA ALA A 138 -26.07 11.36 -4.97
C ALA A 138 -25.57 12.13 -3.74
N PHE A 139 -25.96 13.40 -3.66
CA PHE A 139 -25.63 14.28 -2.54
C PHE A 139 -26.72 14.28 -1.48
N PRO A 140 -26.42 14.66 -0.21
CA PRO A 140 -27.39 14.69 0.88
C PRO A 140 -28.56 15.67 0.67
N ASP A 141 -28.36 16.70 -0.15
CA ASP A 141 -29.40 17.68 -0.52
C ASP A 141 -30.35 17.19 -1.62
N GLY A 142 -30.17 15.96 -2.10
CA GLY A 142 -30.98 15.35 -3.15
C GLY A 142 -30.45 15.60 -4.57
N ALA A 143 -29.41 16.41 -4.74
CA ALA A 143 -28.78 16.61 -6.05
C ALA A 143 -28.11 15.32 -6.53
N GLN A 144 -28.17 15.10 -7.84
CA GLN A 144 -27.52 13.93 -8.48
C GLN A 144 -26.62 14.39 -9.64
N ARG A 145 -25.50 13.69 -9.83
CA ARG A 145 -24.60 13.89 -10.96
C ARG A 145 -24.14 12.56 -11.51
N SER A 146 -23.83 12.52 -12.80
CA SER A 146 -23.09 11.41 -13.41
C SER A 146 -21.69 11.88 -13.75
N VAL A 147 -20.68 11.12 -13.39
CA VAL A 147 -19.26 11.41 -13.62
C VAL A 147 -18.57 10.15 -14.13
N ILE A 148 -17.36 10.29 -14.69
CA ILE A 148 -16.55 9.15 -15.13
C ILE A 148 -15.42 8.92 -14.11
N ALA A 149 -15.33 7.69 -13.60
CA ALA A 149 -14.17 7.29 -12.83
C ALA A 149 -13.02 6.88 -13.77
N THR A 150 -11.81 7.37 -13.48
CA THR A 150 -10.59 7.10 -14.26
C THR A 150 -9.69 6.05 -13.62
N ASN A 151 -9.85 5.81 -12.34
CA ASN A 151 -9.22 4.70 -11.62
C ASN A 151 -10.01 4.35 -10.36
N ILE A 152 -9.83 3.12 -9.90
CA ILE A 152 -10.47 2.60 -8.69
C ILE A 152 -9.47 1.79 -7.86
N SER A 153 -9.65 1.80 -6.54
CA SER A 153 -8.91 1.02 -5.56
C SER A 153 -9.85 0.50 -4.47
N GLU A 154 -9.35 -0.32 -3.56
CA GLU A 154 -10.10 -0.76 -2.38
C GLU A 154 -10.65 0.42 -1.55
N GLY A 155 -9.89 1.52 -1.47
CA GLY A 155 -10.20 2.68 -0.61
C GLY A 155 -10.91 3.83 -1.29
N GLY A 156 -11.10 3.82 -2.62
CA GLY A 156 -11.69 4.95 -3.33
C GLY A 156 -11.45 4.97 -4.82
N MET A 157 -11.86 6.06 -5.46
CA MET A 157 -11.71 6.26 -6.90
C MET A 157 -11.32 7.69 -7.24
N ALA A 158 -10.72 7.90 -8.41
CA ALA A 158 -10.58 9.21 -9.01
C ALA A 158 -11.63 9.37 -10.10
N ILE A 159 -12.26 10.55 -10.15
CA ILE A 159 -13.31 10.92 -11.09
C ILE A 159 -12.91 12.14 -11.89
N CYS A 160 -13.39 12.24 -13.13
CA CYS A 160 -13.34 13.48 -13.92
C CYS A 160 -14.52 14.36 -13.56
N LEU A 161 -14.26 15.67 -13.54
CA LEU A 161 -15.24 16.72 -13.28
C LEU A 161 -15.44 17.53 -14.54
N GLU A 162 -16.71 17.83 -14.88
CA GLU A 162 -17.07 18.83 -15.89
C GLU A 162 -17.30 20.19 -15.22
N ASP A 163 -17.82 20.17 -13.98
CA ASP A 163 -18.10 21.35 -13.17
C ASP A 163 -17.48 21.23 -11.77
N PRO A 164 -17.25 22.33 -11.05
CA PRO A 164 -16.77 22.31 -9.68
C PRO A 164 -17.61 21.40 -8.79
N PHE A 165 -16.93 20.59 -7.98
CA PHE A 165 -17.60 19.62 -7.10
C PHE A 165 -18.15 20.34 -5.87
N PRO A 166 -19.44 20.11 -5.49
CA PRO A 166 -20.01 20.71 -4.30
C PRO A 166 -19.24 20.27 -3.05
N ASN A 167 -19.06 21.19 -2.11
CA ASN A 167 -18.35 20.91 -0.86
C ASN A 167 -19.24 20.16 0.16
N HIS A 168 -19.58 18.92 -0.12
CA HIS A 168 -20.33 18.05 0.79
C HIS A 168 -19.40 17.12 1.55
N LYS A 169 -19.65 16.93 2.85
CA LYS A 169 -18.85 16.05 3.72
C LYS A 169 -19.02 14.57 3.39
N SER A 170 -20.17 14.18 2.84
CA SER A 170 -20.44 12.79 2.42
C SER A 170 -21.34 12.78 1.20
N LEU A 171 -21.27 11.72 0.43
CA LEU A 171 -22.06 11.45 -0.77
C LEU A 171 -22.24 9.96 -0.94
N THR A 172 -23.15 9.55 -1.80
CA THR A 172 -23.27 8.15 -2.23
C THR A 172 -22.79 8.03 -3.68
N ALA A 173 -21.80 7.17 -3.91
CA ALA A 173 -21.30 6.81 -5.22
C ALA A 173 -21.85 5.44 -5.64
N THR A 174 -22.54 5.37 -6.78
CA THR A 174 -23.10 4.13 -7.34
C THR A 174 -22.43 3.85 -8.67
N PHE A 175 -21.84 2.66 -8.82
CA PHE A 175 -21.09 2.27 -10.02
C PHE A 175 -21.13 0.76 -10.25
N ALA A 176 -20.96 0.33 -11.48
CA ALA A 176 -20.75 -1.06 -11.84
C ALA A 176 -19.30 -1.29 -12.27
N LEU A 177 -18.70 -2.38 -11.81
CA LEU A 177 -17.35 -2.77 -12.23
C LEU A 177 -17.38 -3.36 -13.65
N PRO A 178 -16.32 -3.20 -14.45
CA PRO A 178 -16.25 -3.80 -15.78
C PRO A 178 -16.48 -5.31 -15.75
N GLY A 179 -17.45 -5.77 -16.53
CA GLY A 179 -17.85 -7.19 -16.58
C GLY A 179 -18.85 -7.63 -15.50
N GLU A 180 -19.16 -6.78 -14.53
CA GLU A 180 -20.11 -7.07 -13.46
C GLU A 180 -21.49 -6.41 -13.74
N ARG A 181 -22.57 -7.11 -13.37
CA ARG A 181 -23.94 -6.60 -13.55
C ARG A 181 -24.50 -5.93 -12.31
N THR A 182 -24.00 -6.32 -11.14
CA THR A 182 -24.50 -5.82 -9.87
C THR A 182 -23.78 -4.49 -9.53
N PRO A 183 -24.51 -3.38 -9.39
CA PRO A 183 -23.90 -2.12 -9.01
C PRO A 183 -23.46 -2.12 -7.53
N ILE A 184 -22.39 -1.42 -7.23
CA ILE A 184 -21.89 -1.13 -5.90
C ILE A 184 -22.37 0.26 -5.52
N ALA A 185 -23.01 0.38 -4.34
CA ALA A 185 -23.31 1.67 -3.72
C ALA A 185 -22.38 1.87 -2.51
N ALA A 186 -21.57 2.92 -2.56
CA ALA A 186 -20.61 3.26 -1.51
C ALA A 186 -20.92 4.63 -0.93
N THR A 187 -20.94 4.74 0.39
CA THR A 187 -20.82 6.05 1.04
C THR A 187 -19.38 6.52 0.92
N ALA A 188 -19.18 7.72 0.42
CA ALA A 188 -17.86 8.27 0.16
C ALA A 188 -17.77 9.74 0.61
N GLU A 189 -16.56 10.25 0.72
CA GLU A 189 -16.26 11.65 0.93
C GLU A 189 -15.28 12.15 -0.12
N LEU A 190 -15.29 13.45 -0.32
CA LEU A 190 -14.32 14.13 -1.16
C LEU A 190 -12.99 14.19 -0.43
N ALA A 191 -11.96 13.52 -0.97
CA ALA A 191 -10.62 13.47 -0.39
C ALA A 191 -9.71 14.60 -0.91
N TRP A 192 -9.86 14.95 -2.18
CA TRP A 192 -9.13 16.03 -2.85
C TRP A 192 -9.86 16.47 -4.12
N THR A 193 -9.63 17.70 -4.57
CA THR A 193 -10.07 18.22 -5.87
C THR A 193 -8.92 18.91 -6.57
N SER A 194 -8.96 18.87 -7.89
CA SER A 194 -8.25 19.76 -8.80
C SER A 194 -9.24 20.24 -9.86
N ASP A 195 -8.83 21.11 -10.79
CA ASP A 195 -9.73 21.76 -11.74
C ASP A 195 -10.66 20.80 -12.49
N ILE A 196 -10.12 19.66 -12.93
CA ILE A 196 -10.84 18.69 -13.78
C ILE A 196 -10.96 17.30 -13.15
N ARG A 197 -10.49 17.09 -11.92
CA ARG A 197 -10.48 15.78 -11.24
C ARG A 197 -10.79 15.91 -9.77
N ALA A 198 -11.40 14.85 -9.22
CA ALA A 198 -11.54 14.69 -7.78
C ALA A 198 -11.22 13.26 -7.35
N GLY A 199 -10.80 13.11 -6.10
CA GLY A 199 -10.65 11.82 -5.44
C GLY A 199 -11.75 11.59 -4.43
N LEU A 200 -12.46 10.47 -4.57
CA LEU A 200 -13.44 9.99 -3.61
C LEU A 200 -12.80 8.92 -2.72
N ARG A 201 -12.93 9.06 -1.41
CA ARG A 201 -12.57 8.06 -0.42
C ARG A 201 -13.82 7.32 0.05
N PHE A 202 -13.84 6.01 -0.07
CA PHE A 202 -14.94 5.20 0.45
C PHE A 202 -14.91 5.18 1.99
N LEU A 203 -16.02 5.58 2.60
CA LEU A 203 -16.23 5.52 4.04
C LEU A 203 -16.88 4.20 4.43
N GLN A 204 -17.88 3.78 3.65
CA GLN A 204 -18.61 2.55 3.89
C GLN A 204 -19.04 1.92 2.56
N ILE A 205 -18.82 0.61 2.46
CA ILE A 205 -19.33 -0.25 1.38
C ILE A 205 -20.00 -1.44 2.06
N PRO A 206 -21.20 -1.87 1.66
CA PRO A 206 -21.83 -3.10 2.16
C PRO A 206 -20.90 -4.31 2.00
N ALA A 207 -20.95 -5.27 2.93
CA ALA A 207 -20.01 -6.40 2.98
C ALA A 207 -19.95 -7.19 1.65
N SER A 208 -21.10 -7.53 1.06
CA SER A 208 -21.18 -8.23 -0.23
C SER A 208 -20.56 -7.44 -1.38
N SER A 209 -20.80 -6.13 -1.42
CA SER A 209 -20.21 -5.23 -2.43
C SER A 209 -18.70 -5.03 -2.20
N ARG A 210 -18.24 -5.09 -0.94
CA ARG A 210 -16.81 -5.07 -0.59
C ARG A 210 -16.11 -6.32 -1.13
N GLU A 211 -16.67 -7.50 -0.91
CA GLU A 211 -16.16 -8.76 -1.43
C GLU A 211 -16.09 -8.75 -2.98
N GLN A 212 -17.14 -8.23 -3.63
CA GLN A 212 -17.19 -8.09 -5.09
C GLN A 212 -16.03 -7.17 -5.59
N LEU A 213 -15.84 -6.00 -4.97
CA LEU A 213 -14.76 -5.07 -5.32
C LEU A 213 -13.39 -5.70 -5.11
N ASP A 214 -13.17 -6.37 -3.97
CA ASP A 214 -11.90 -6.98 -3.62
C ASP A 214 -11.56 -8.13 -4.57
N CYS A 215 -12.51 -9.01 -4.90
CA CYS A 215 -12.34 -10.08 -5.88
C CYS A 215 -12.01 -9.52 -7.28
N TRP A 216 -12.73 -8.49 -7.72
CA TRP A 216 -12.47 -7.86 -9.01
C TRP A 216 -11.07 -7.24 -9.08
N LEU A 217 -10.66 -6.46 -8.04
CA LEU A 217 -9.33 -5.86 -7.97
C LEU A 217 -8.21 -6.92 -7.97
N GLN A 218 -8.40 -8.05 -7.28
CA GLN A 218 -7.45 -9.16 -7.29
C GLN A 218 -7.25 -9.72 -8.70
N GLN A 219 -8.33 -9.91 -9.45
CA GLN A 219 -8.25 -10.39 -10.85
C GLN A 219 -7.48 -9.41 -11.75
N GLN A 220 -7.58 -8.11 -11.51
CA GLN A 220 -6.85 -7.10 -12.29
C GLN A 220 -5.35 -7.10 -11.96
N ILE A 221 -4.97 -7.31 -10.70
CA ILE A 221 -3.57 -7.42 -10.29
C ILE A 221 -2.87 -8.63 -10.95
N VAL A 222 -3.58 -9.73 -11.13
CA VAL A 222 -3.04 -10.94 -11.79
C VAL A 222 -2.86 -10.75 -13.30
N LYS A 223 -3.67 -9.90 -13.94
CA LYS A 223 -3.65 -9.64 -15.38
C LYS A 223 -2.65 -8.53 -15.79
N SER A 224 -2.13 -7.76 -14.84
CA SER A 224 -1.15 -6.68 -15.06
C SER A 224 0.29 -7.18 -14.91
#